data_c568a8194249774fe25bf61053dc547f
#
_entry.id   c568a8194249774fe25bf61053dc547f
#
_cell.length_a   1.000
_cell.length_b   1.000
_cell.length_c   1.000
_cell.angle_alpha   90.00
_cell.angle_beta   90.00
_cell.angle_gamma   90.00
#
_symmetry.space_group_name_H-M   'P 1'
#
loop_
_entity.id
_entity.type
_entity.pdbx_description
1 polymer ?
#
loop_
_entity_poly.entity_id
_entity_poly.type
_entity_poly.pdbx_seq_one_letter_code
_entity_poly.pdbx_strand_id
1 'polypeptide(L)'
;MFLTEILDEYLTHLYQVGRQPSTIKRYRYDILDFCNWLADEKKEASLSVFSNMDQADIEAFFYYLMEERVYKVRTIRRIASALRRFASFMLERGMLTRHPLLIYKPPMLDVLPLAENEWATDKESHKLLAMAASEQGLSENQLRARPHLTTRNTWIFTLLLSYGLALKEIVELTMDGVNFAQRTVAIHGSDGRQRTLALIEEDQRKAYEYWAMIPEAVRPRLHTKDPFLIAFDFTRRTYHWSYEDEAPKQLTEIALQKMIRTEVERTGLRKGISAQHFRNRFILKRLLQGSKSASVQQEAGLSSSLSMNRYLLTLNELTNQQREALSSTKC
;
A
#
# COMPACT_ATOMS: atom_id res chain seq x y z
N MET A 1 -36.56 -0.97 7.50
CA MET A 1 -35.27 -1.61 7.29
C MET A 1 -34.18 -0.66 7.72
N PHE A 2 -33.29 -1.10 8.59
CA PHE A 2 -32.17 -0.28 9.07
C PHE A 2 -31.04 -0.26 8.07
N LEU A 3 -30.31 0.86 8.01
CA LEU A 3 -29.16 0.99 7.10
C LEU A 3 -28.04 -0.01 7.39
N THR A 4 -27.93 -0.48 8.63
CA THR A 4 -26.96 -1.49 9.04
C THR A 4 -27.23 -2.86 8.41
N GLU A 5 -28.50 -3.24 8.24
CA GLU A 5 -28.90 -4.47 7.55
C GLU A 5 -28.51 -4.39 6.06
N ILE A 6 -28.81 -3.26 5.42
CA ILE A 6 -28.44 -3.01 4.02
C ILE A 6 -26.92 -2.95 3.85
N LEU A 7 -26.20 -2.42 4.84
CA LEU A 7 -24.74 -2.40 4.84
C LEU A 7 -24.15 -3.81 4.77
N ASP A 8 -24.67 -4.75 5.55
CA ASP A 8 -24.16 -6.13 5.53
C ASP A 8 -24.39 -6.80 4.16
N GLU A 9 -25.54 -6.55 3.51
CA GLU A 9 -25.76 -6.97 2.13
C GLU A 9 -24.78 -6.33 1.15
N TYR A 10 -24.53 -5.03 1.29
CA TYR A 10 -23.58 -4.30 0.46
C TYR A 10 -22.15 -4.82 0.61
N LEU A 11 -21.70 -5.09 1.83
CA LEU A 11 -20.37 -5.64 2.09
C LEU A 11 -20.23 -7.06 1.49
N THR A 12 -21.28 -7.88 1.57
CA THR A 12 -21.34 -9.20 0.93
C THR A 12 -21.22 -9.07 -0.59
N HIS A 13 -21.95 -8.14 -1.19
CA HIS A 13 -21.86 -7.84 -2.62
C HIS A 13 -20.43 -7.40 -3.01
N LEU A 14 -19.80 -6.50 -2.23
CA LEU A 14 -18.43 -6.07 -2.49
C LEU A 14 -17.44 -7.23 -2.47
N TYR A 15 -17.63 -8.19 -1.57
CA TYR A 15 -16.81 -9.39 -1.51
C TYR A 15 -17.00 -10.26 -2.78
N GLN A 16 -18.24 -10.46 -3.21
CA GLN A 16 -18.57 -11.25 -4.41
C GLN A 16 -17.98 -10.65 -5.70
N VAL A 17 -17.94 -9.31 -5.80
CA VAL A 17 -17.31 -8.63 -6.95
C VAL A 17 -15.79 -8.47 -6.81
N GLY A 18 -15.17 -9.18 -5.86
CA GLY A 18 -13.71 -9.26 -5.73
C GLY A 18 -13.04 -8.00 -5.15
N ARG A 19 -13.76 -7.18 -4.38
CA ARG A 19 -13.15 -6.05 -3.69
C ARG A 19 -12.20 -6.52 -2.59
N GLN A 20 -11.10 -5.79 -2.43
CA GLN A 20 -10.08 -6.09 -1.44
C GLN A 20 -10.65 -6.06 -0.01
N PRO A 21 -10.36 -7.06 0.85
CA PRO A 21 -10.87 -7.13 2.23
C PRO A 21 -10.59 -5.87 3.05
N SER A 22 -9.43 -5.23 2.87
CA SER A 22 -9.06 -3.98 3.53
C SER A 22 -9.97 -2.80 3.10
N THR A 23 -10.39 -2.76 1.84
CA THR A 23 -11.34 -1.76 1.33
C THR A 23 -12.73 -2.00 1.91
N ILE A 24 -13.19 -3.26 1.94
CA ILE A 24 -14.48 -3.66 2.52
C ILE A 24 -14.54 -3.26 3.99
N LYS A 25 -13.49 -3.61 4.76
CA LYS A 25 -13.36 -3.23 6.16
C LYS A 25 -13.43 -1.72 6.36
N ARG A 26 -12.77 -0.95 5.49
CA ARG A 26 -12.78 0.50 5.54
C ARG A 26 -14.16 1.08 5.23
N TYR A 27 -14.84 0.59 4.20
CA TYR A 27 -16.20 1.00 3.86
C TYR A 27 -17.18 0.71 4.99
N ARG A 28 -17.05 -0.45 5.64
CA ARG A 28 -17.85 -0.76 6.82
C ARG A 28 -17.72 0.33 7.89
N TYR A 29 -16.49 0.72 8.26
CA TYR A 29 -16.28 1.75 9.28
C TYR A 29 -16.84 3.11 8.84
N ASP A 30 -16.59 3.51 7.60
CA ASP A 30 -17.04 4.80 7.09
C ASP A 30 -18.56 4.92 7.04
N ILE A 31 -19.26 3.85 6.65
CA ILE A 31 -20.72 3.82 6.56
C ILE A 31 -21.34 3.67 7.94
N LEU A 32 -20.76 2.87 8.86
CA LEU A 32 -21.22 2.78 10.24
C LEU A 32 -21.08 4.11 10.97
N ASP A 33 -19.98 4.86 10.75
CA ASP A 33 -19.80 6.19 11.33
C ASP A 33 -20.93 7.15 10.89
N PHE A 34 -21.32 7.09 9.62
CA PHE A 34 -22.48 7.81 9.10
C PHE A 34 -23.81 7.33 9.72
N CYS A 35 -24.05 6.02 9.84
CA CYS A 35 -25.27 5.48 10.45
C CYS A 35 -25.41 5.90 11.92
N ASN A 36 -24.31 5.91 12.67
CA ASN A 36 -24.30 6.35 14.06
C ASN A 36 -24.66 7.85 14.15
N TRP A 37 -23.99 8.69 13.35
CA TRP A 37 -24.32 10.12 13.30
C TRP A 37 -25.79 10.35 12.93
N LEU A 38 -26.32 9.61 11.95
CA LEU A 38 -27.72 9.72 11.54
C LEU A 38 -28.69 9.31 12.65
N ALA A 39 -28.35 8.26 13.42
CA ALA A 39 -29.14 7.83 14.56
C ALA A 39 -29.14 8.86 15.70
N ASP A 40 -28.03 9.54 15.92
CA ASP A 40 -27.92 10.62 16.91
C ASP A 40 -28.73 11.85 16.49
N GLU A 41 -28.62 12.28 15.23
CA GLU A 41 -29.30 13.49 14.72
C GLU A 41 -30.80 13.30 14.46
N LYS A 42 -31.17 12.20 13.78
CA LYS A 42 -32.55 11.94 13.34
C LYS A 42 -33.27 10.90 14.22
N LYS A 43 -32.63 10.41 15.29
CA LYS A 43 -33.12 9.37 16.21
C LYS A 43 -33.28 7.99 15.58
N GLU A 44 -33.00 7.85 14.28
CA GLU A 44 -33.09 6.58 13.57
C GLU A 44 -32.19 6.56 12.33
N ALA A 45 -31.46 5.48 12.14
CA ALA A 45 -30.66 5.22 10.94
C ALA A 45 -31.37 4.20 10.03
N SER A 46 -32.51 4.63 9.45
CA SER A 46 -33.32 3.78 8.55
C SER A 46 -33.25 4.23 7.10
N LEU A 47 -33.65 3.34 6.19
CA LEU A 47 -33.78 3.62 4.77
C LEU A 47 -34.73 4.80 4.50
N SER A 48 -35.83 4.88 5.28
CA SER A 48 -36.81 5.98 5.17
C SER A 48 -36.17 7.32 5.49
N VAL A 49 -35.42 7.42 6.60
CA VAL A 49 -34.70 8.64 6.97
C VAL A 49 -33.67 9.00 5.89
N PHE A 50 -32.86 8.03 5.44
CA PHE A 50 -31.83 8.28 4.44
C PHE A 50 -32.41 8.72 3.08
N SER A 51 -33.54 8.15 2.64
CA SER A 51 -34.19 8.50 1.37
C SER A 51 -34.75 9.92 1.37
N ASN A 52 -35.13 10.43 2.54
CA ASN A 52 -35.72 11.76 2.72
C ASN A 52 -34.68 12.86 3.04
N MET A 53 -33.39 12.49 3.20
CA MET A 53 -32.34 13.48 3.44
C MET A 53 -32.26 14.48 2.30
N ASP A 54 -32.18 15.74 2.66
CA ASP A 54 -31.93 16.84 1.73
C ASP A 54 -30.43 17.23 1.69
N GLN A 55 -30.13 18.28 0.95
CA GLN A 55 -28.75 18.78 0.82
C GLN A 55 -28.20 19.27 2.17
N ALA A 56 -29.03 19.95 2.98
CA ALA A 56 -28.62 20.49 4.27
C ALA A 56 -28.25 19.38 5.25
N ASP A 57 -29.01 18.28 5.27
CA ASP A 57 -28.70 17.09 6.09
C ASP A 57 -27.34 16.48 5.72
N ILE A 58 -27.06 16.36 4.41
CA ILE A 58 -25.79 15.81 3.93
C ILE A 58 -24.63 16.76 4.26
N GLU A 59 -24.81 18.06 4.07
CA GLU A 59 -23.80 19.07 4.42
C GLU A 59 -23.53 19.09 5.93
N ALA A 60 -24.56 18.94 6.78
CA ALA A 60 -24.40 18.85 8.22
C ALA A 60 -23.53 17.67 8.64
N PHE A 61 -23.68 16.48 8.03
CA PHE A 61 -22.80 15.34 8.31
C PHE A 61 -21.34 15.65 7.95
N PHE A 62 -21.09 16.22 6.76
CA PHE A 62 -19.72 16.51 6.35
C PHE A 62 -19.12 17.69 7.13
N TYR A 63 -19.94 18.65 7.57
CA TYR A 63 -19.54 19.71 8.52
C TYR A 63 -19.10 19.09 9.87
N TYR A 64 -19.90 18.20 10.43
CA TYR A 64 -19.53 17.43 11.62
C TYR A 64 -18.17 16.73 11.48
N LEU A 65 -17.93 16.08 10.34
CA LEU A 65 -16.63 15.42 10.09
C LEU A 65 -15.47 16.43 9.99
N MET A 66 -15.69 17.61 9.47
CA MET A 66 -14.66 18.65 9.33
C MET A 66 -14.38 19.38 10.63
N GLU A 67 -15.39 19.85 11.32
CA GLU A 67 -15.26 20.76 12.45
C GLU A 67 -15.18 20.01 13.80
N GLU A 68 -15.98 18.97 14.00
CA GLU A 68 -15.99 18.26 15.29
C GLU A 68 -15.00 17.07 15.29
N ARG A 69 -14.94 16.28 14.19
CA ARG A 69 -14.01 15.17 14.08
C ARG A 69 -12.63 15.57 13.52
N VAL A 70 -12.49 16.81 13.05
CA VAL A 70 -11.26 17.40 12.49
C VAL A 70 -10.60 16.48 11.43
N TYR A 71 -11.42 15.89 10.55
CA TYR A 71 -10.89 15.00 9.52
C TYR A 71 -10.25 15.77 8.37
N LYS A 72 -9.12 15.26 7.89
CA LYS A 72 -8.44 15.84 6.71
C LYS A 72 -9.30 15.70 5.47
N VAL A 73 -9.23 16.67 4.55
CA VAL A 73 -9.97 16.71 3.27
C VAL A 73 -9.89 15.38 2.51
N ARG A 74 -8.72 14.73 2.49
CA ARG A 74 -8.57 13.41 1.86
C ARG A 74 -9.46 12.33 2.50
N THR A 75 -9.63 12.36 3.82
CA THR A 75 -10.53 11.45 4.56
C THR A 75 -11.98 11.73 4.22
N ILE A 76 -12.39 13.02 4.22
CA ILE A 76 -13.72 13.47 3.84
C ILE A 76 -14.09 12.96 2.43
N ARG A 77 -13.21 13.18 1.45
CA ARG A 77 -13.42 12.72 0.06
C ARG A 77 -13.56 11.21 -0.05
N ARG A 78 -12.81 10.46 0.75
CA ARG A 78 -12.90 8.99 0.80
C ARG A 78 -14.25 8.55 1.38
N ILE A 79 -14.70 9.15 2.49
CA ILE A 79 -16.01 8.86 3.11
C ILE A 79 -17.13 9.20 2.14
N ALA A 80 -17.09 10.39 1.50
CA ALA A 80 -18.06 10.77 0.49
C ALA A 80 -18.13 9.76 -0.66
N SER A 81 -16.98 9.24 -1.11
CA SER A 81 -16.93 8.19 -2.15
C SER A 81 -17.53 6.86 -1.66
N ALA A 82 -17.30 6.46 -0.42
CA ALA A 82 -17.87 5.25 0.15
C ALA A 82 -19.39 5.34 0.27
N LEU A 83 -19.91 6.44 0.80
CA LEU A 83 -21.34 6.70 0.94
C LEU A 83 -22.05 6.79 -0.41
N ARG A 84 -21.43 7.44 -1.41
CA ARG A 84 -21.98 7.48 -2.78
C ARG A 84 -22.14 6.09 -3.39
N ARG A 85 -21.12 5.23 -3.24
CA ARG A 85 -21.19 3.84 -3.73
C ARG A 85 -22.26 3.04 -3.01
N PHE A 86 -22.42 3.26 -1.71
CA PHE A 86 -23.48 2.63 -0.92
C PHE A 86 -24.88 3.09 -1.37
N ALA A 87 -25.07 4.40 -1.60
CA ALA A 87 -26.32 4.93 -2.13
C ALA A 87 -26.61 4.45 -3.56
N SER A 88 -25.56 4.34 -4.42
CA SER A 88 -25.71 3.76 -5.76
C SER A 88 -26.15 2.30 -5.70
N PHE A 89 -25.59 1.50 -4.81
CA PHE A 89 -26.00 0.11 -4.61
C PHE A 89 -27.49 -0.01 -4.23
N MET A 90 -27.96 0.85 -3.33
CA MET A 90 -29.38 0.90 -2.93
C MET A 90 -30.27 1.35 -4.08
N LEU A 91 -29.82 2.31 -4.89
CA LEU A 91 -30.53 2.78 -6.07
C LEU A 91 -30.67 1.69 -7.14
N GLU A 92 -29.59 0.98 -7.45
CA GLU A 92 -29.56 -0.14 -8.40
C GLU A 92 -30.49 -1.29 -7.99
N ARG A 93 -30.73 -1.46 -6.68
CA ARG A 93 -31.65 -2.46 -6.14
C ARG A 93 -33.10 -1.95 -5.96
N GLY A 94 -33.38 -0.74 -6.41
CA GLY A 94 -34.71 -0.14 -6.32
C GLY A 94 -35.14 0.23 -4.89
N MET A 95 -34.20 0.24 -3.93
CA MET A 95 -34.46 0.65 -2.55
C MET A 95 -34.59 2.17 -2.40
N LEU A 96 -33.94 2.91 -3.30
CA LEU A 96 -33.99 4.38 -3.39
C LEU A 96 -34.58 4.80 -4.72
N THR A 97 -35.34 5.89 -4.73
CA THR A 97 -35.85 6.56 -5.95
C THR A 97 -34.94 7.68 -6.43
N ARG A 98 -34.13 8.25 -5.54
CA ARG A 98 -33.14 9.29 -5.83
C ARG A 98 -31.84 9.01 -5.07
N HIS A 99 -30.75 9.56 -5.58
CA HIS A 99 -29.43 9.44 -4.96
C HIS A 99 -29.15 10.66 -4.06
N PRO A 100 -29.22 10.52 -2.70
CA PRO A 100 -29.16 11.70 -1.82
C PRO A 100 -27.82 12.46 -1.85
N LEU A 101 -26.70 11.74 -2.10
CA LEU A 101 -25.37 12.36 -2.14
C LEU A 101 -24.93 12.85 -3.53
N LEU A 102 -25.80 12.82 -4.55
CA LEU A 102 -25.38 13.19 -5.91
C LEU A 102 -24.92 14.64 -6.01
N ILE A 103 -25.61 15.53 -5.30
CA ILE A 103 -25.39 16.98 -5.36
C ILE A 103 -24.20 17.41 -4.49
N TYR A 104 -23.87 16.66 -3.43
CA TYR A 104 -22.78 17.02 -2.52
C TYR A 104 -21.43 17.02 -3.25
N LYS A 105 -20.71 18.11 -3.15
CA LYS A 105 -19.33 18.25 -3.68
C LYS A 105 -18.36 18.32 -2.52
N PRO A 106 -17.56 17.25 -2.27
CA PRO A 106 -16.56 17.32 -1.22
C PRO A 106 -15.51 18.39 -1.55
N PRO A 107 -14.88 19.01 -0.52
CA PRO A 107 -13.86 20.03 -0.71
C PRO A 107 -12.80 19.59 -1.73
N MET A 108 -12.31 20.53 -2.53
CA MET A 108 -11.24 20.26 -3.48
C MET A 108 -9.97 19.88 -2.72
N LEU A 109 -9.25 18.92 -3.27
CA LEU A 109 -7.93 18.54 -2.77
C LEU A 109 -6.89 19.17 -3.68
N ASP A 110 -6.18 20.16 -3.18
CA ASP A 110 -5.05 20.72 -3.90
C ASP A 110 -3.94 19.69 -4.03
N VAL A 111 -3.36 19.62 -5.22
CA VAL A 111 -2.18 18.80 -5.46
C VAL A 111 -0.98 19.59 -4.98
N LEU A 112 -0.56 19.32 -3.75
CA LEU A 112 0.63 19.92 -3.17
C LEU A 112 1.87 19.08 -3.47
N PRO A 113 3.05 19.72 -3.61
CA PRO A 113 4.31 19.00 -3.71
C PRO A 113 4.53 18.12 -2.48
N LEU A 114 5.44 17.18 -2.57
CA LEU A 114 5.89 16.39 -1.43
C LEU A 114 6.68 17.27 -0.47
N ALA A 115 6.37 17.21 0.81
CA ALA A 115 7.21 17.81 1.82
C ALA A 115 8.55 17.03 1.91
N GLU A 116 9.62 17.70 2.35
CA GLU A 116 10.97 17.12 2.40
C GLU A 116 11.05 15.81 3.21
N ASN A 117 10.19 15.68 4.21
CA ASN A 117 10.10 14.48 5.03
C ASN A 117 9.29 13.34 4.40
N GLU A 118 8.73 13.50 3.19
CA GLU A 118 7.92 12.47 2.53
C GLU A 118 8.70 11.57 1.55
N TRP A 119 10.01 11.78 1.40
CA TRP A 119 10.89 10.85 0.67
C TRP A 119 12.13 10.51 1.49
N ALA A 120 12.77 9.40 1.18
CA ALA A 120 14.04 9.02 1.76
C ALA A 120 15.20 9.62 0.94
N THR A 121 16.24 10.12 1.59
CA THR A 121 17.47 10.57 0.93
C THR A 121 18.33 9.38 0.51
N ASP A 122 19.30 9.60 -0.38
CA ASP A 122 20.29 8.58 -0.75
C ASP A 122 21.09 8.10 0.47
N LYS A 123 21.49 9.02 1.34
CA LYS A 123 22.21 8.69 2.58
C LYS A 123 21.38 7.79 3.51
N GLU A 124 20.09 8.11 3.70
CA GLU A 124 19.17 7.27 4.48
C GLU A 124 19.02 5.87 3.86
N SER A 125 18.91 5.81 2.54
CA SER A 125 18.74 4.56 1.78
C SER A 125 19.95 3.65 1.88
N HIS A 126 21.16 4.19 1.70
CA HIS A 126 22.41 3.44 1.86
C HIS A 126 22.61 2.94 3.29
N LYS A 127 22.36 3.81 4.29
CA LYS A 127 22.44 3.42 5.69
C LYS A 127 21.47 2.29 6.03
N LEU A 128 20.26 2.33 5.47
CA LEU A 128 19.26 1.29 5.67
C LEU A 128 19.68 -0.05 5.04
N LEU A 129 20.18 -0.02 3.80
CA LEU A 129 20.67 -1.23 3.12
C LEU A 129 21.86 -1.85 3.88
N ALA A 130 22.81 -1.04 4.33
CA ALA A 130 23.93 -1.50 5.12
C ALA A 130 23.48 -2.10 6.46
N MET A 131 22.52 -1.46 7.16
CA MET A 131 21.96 -1.99 8.39
C MET A 131 21.17 -3.29 8.15
N ALA A 132 20.39 -3.36 7.07
CA ALA A 132 19.68 -4.58 6.71
C ALA A 132 20.61 -5.77 6.44
N ALA A 133 21.84 -5.56 6.07
CA ALA A 133 22.87 -6.60 5.92
C ALA A 133 23.64 -6.88 7.22
N SER A 134 23.58 -6.00 8.24
CA SER A 134 24.37 -6.11 9.48
C SER A 134 23.61 -6.81 10.61
N GLU A 135 24.37 -7.25 11.63
CA GLU A 135 23.83 -7.83 12.86
C GLU A 135 23.72 -6.80 14.01
N GLN A 136 24.17 -5.57 13.77
CA GLN A 136 24.21 -4.54 14.80
C GLN A 136 22.81 -4.22 15.35
N GLY A 137 22.66 -4.15 16.67
CA GLY A 137 21.42 -3.76 17.36
C GLY A 137 20.29 -4.80 17.28
N LEU A 138 20.60 -6.04 16.91
CA LEU A 138 19.64 -7.17 16.96
C LEU A 138 19.58 -7.78 18.36
N SER A 139 18.38 -8.16 18.78
CA SER A 139 18.19 -9.01 19.95
C SER A 139 18.69 -10.42 19.69
N GLU A 140 18.92 -11.20 20.76
CA GLU A 140 19.41 -12.59 20.64
C GLU A 140 18.50 -13.46 19.74
N ASN A 141 17.18 -13.33 19.88
CA ASN A 141 16.23 -14.06 19.03
C ASN A 141 16.30 -13.62 17.56
N GLN A 142 16.54 -12.33 17.30
CA GLN A 142 16.71 -11.83 15.94
C GLN A 142 18.03 -12.29 15.34
N LEU A 143 19.13 -12.34 16.13
CA LEU A 143 20.42 -12.86 15.68
C LEU A 143 20.30 -14.32 15.26
N ARG A 144 19.60 -15.16 16.03
CA ARG A 144 19.38 -16.57 15.70
C ARG A 144 18.55 -16.76 14.41
N ALA A 145 17.65 -15.84 14.09
CA ALA A 145 16.86 -15.87 12.86
C ALA A 145 17.58 -15.23 11.66
N ARG A 146 18.61 -14.43 11.92
CA ARG A 146 19.29 -13.60 10.92
C ARG A 146 19.80 -14.36 9.69
N PRO A 147 20.45 -15.53 9.81
CA PRO A 147 20.91 -16.31 8.66
C PRO A 147 19.81 -16.62 7.63
N HIS A 148 18.57 -16.75 8.09
CA HIS A 148 17.42 -17.03 7.23
C HIS A 148 16.77 -15.79 6.63
N LEU A 149 17.06 -14.59 7.17
CA LEU A 149 16.29 -13.37 6.85
C LEU A 149 17.10 -12.28 6.17
N THR A 150 18.43 -12.28 6.29
CA THR A 150 19.28 -11.21 5.75
C THR A 150 19.08 -11.03 4.26
N THR A 151 19.26 -12.08 3.47
CA THR A 151 19.13 -12.04 2.01
C THR A 151 17.73 -11.63 1.59
N ARG A 152 16.68 -12.17 2.24
CA ARG A 152 15.30 -11.75 2.00
C ARG A 152 15.08 -10.27 2.27
N ASN A 153 15.51 -9.80 3.43
CA ASN A 153 15.26 -8.41 3.86
C ASN A 153 16.03 -7.42 2.98
N THR A 154 17.30 -7.70 2.67
CA THR A 154 18.08 -6.85 1.76
C THR A 154 17.48 -6.82 0.36
N TRP A 155 17.03 -7.94 -0.16
CA TRP A 155 16.37 -7.98 -1.47
C TRP A 155 15.05 -7.21 -1.47
N ILE A 156 14.23 -7.28 -0.41
CA ILE A 156 13.02 -6.47 -0.25
C ILE A 156 13.36 -4.96 -0.28
N PHE A 157 14.41 -4.52 0.44
CA PHE A 157 14.82 -3.12 0.37
C PHE A 157 15.33 -2.73 -1.01
N THR A 158 16.00 -3.62 -1.72
CA THR A 158 16.37 -3.39 -3.13
C THR A 158 15.14 -3.15 -4.00
N LEU A 159 14.10 -3.98 -3.87
CA LEU A 159 12.85 -3.80 -4.61
C LEU A 159 12.17 -2.44 -4.31
N LEU A 160 12.16 -2.04 -3.05
CA LEU A 160 11.59 -0.76 -2.63
C LEU A 160 12.38 0.45 -3.14
N LEU A 161 13.71 0.40 -3.04
CA LEU A 161 14.61 1.54 -3.26
C LEU A 161 15.04 1.68 -4.73
N SER A 162 15.33 0.57 -5.39
CA SER A 162 15.88 0.56 -6.76
C SER A 162 14.82 0.36 -7.83
N TYR A 163 13.70 -0.28 -7.49
CA TYR A 163 12.63 -0.58 -8.43
C TYR A 163 11.29 0.06 -8.07
N GLY A 164 11.19 0.72 -6.92
CA GLY A 164 10.03 1.50 -6.53
C GLY A 164 8.73 0.72 -6.35
N LEU A 165 8.79 -0.59 -6.02
CA LEU A 165 7.62 -1.42 -5.82
C LEU A 165 6.80 -0.96 -4.61
N ALA A 166 5.47 -1.13 -4.68
CA ALA A 166 4.59 -0.98 -3.54
C ALA A 166 4.63 -2.22 -2.64
N LEU A 167 4.30 -2.07 -1.34
CA LEU A 167 4.27 -3.19 -0.40
C LEU A 167 3.43 -4.36 -0.91
N LYS A 168 2.24 -4.06 -1.42
CA LYS A 168 1.33 -5.06 -1.95
C LYS A 168 1.95 -5.81 -3.13
N GLU A 169 2.57 -5.10 -4.06
CA GLU A 169 3.24 -5.71 -5.21
C GLU A 169 4.36 -6.67 -4.77
N ILE A 170 5.09 -6.32 -3.71
CA ILE A 170 6.17 -7.16 -3.17
C ILE A 170 5.62 -8.44 -2.54
N VAL A 171 4.58 -8.34 -1.71
CA VAL A 171 4.04 -9.53 -1.05
C VAL A 171 3.26 -10.44 -2.00
N GLU A 172 2.71 -9.90 -3.09
CA GLU A 172 1.98 -10.65 -4.11
C GLU A 172 2.88 -11.29 -5.19
N LEU A 173 4.21 -11.21 -5.05
CA LEU A 173 5.13 -11.92 -5.95
C LEU A 173 4.95 -13.44 -5.83
N THR A 174 4.80 -14.10 -6.97
CA THR A 174 4.64 -15.55 -7.08
C THR A 174 5.71 -16.18 -7.95
N MET A 175 5.96 -17.46 -7.77
CA MET A 175 7.03 -18.19 -8.46
C MET A 175 6.80 -18.36 -9.96
N ASP A 176 5.56 -18.31 -10.44
CA ASP A 176 5.23 -18.27 -11.88
C ASP A 176 5.59 -16.94 -12.53
N GLY A 177 5.66 -15.86 -11.73
CA GLY A 177 6.09 -14.53 -12.15
C GLY A 177 7.60 -14.30 -12.12
N VAL A 178 8.38 -15.16 -11.45
CA VAL A 178 9.84 -15.00 -11.30
C VAL A 178 10.59 -15.87 -12.31
N ASN A 179 11.35 -15.22 -13.21
CA ASN A 179 12.19 -15.94 -14.16
C ASN A 179 13.66 -15.60 -13.91
N PHE A 180 14.36 -16.52 -13.22
CA PHE A 180 15.77 -16.34 -12.88
C PHE A 180 16.68 -16.32 -14.12
N ALA A 181 16.38 -17.13 -15.15
CA ALA A 181 17.19 -17.21 -16.35
C ALA A 181 17.11 -15.93 -17.19
N GLN A 182 15.92 -15.36 -17.32
CA GLN A 182 15.70 -14.11 -18.05
C GLN A 182 15.91 -12.86 -17.18
N ARG A 183 16.17 -13.01 -15.89
CA ARG A 183 16.31 -11.91 -14.92
C ARG A 183 15.08 -10.99 -14.90
N THR A 184 13.89 -11.56 -14.93
CA THR A 184 12.63 -10.83 -14.95
C THR A 184 11.69 -11.25 -13.84
N VAL A 185 10.88 -10.29 -13.39
CA VAL A 185 9.81 -10.51 -12.41
C VAL A 185 8.53 -9.85 -12.93
N ALA A 186 7.46 -10.63 -13.02
CA ALA A 186 6.13 -10.13 -13.34
C ALA A 186 5.50 -9.49 -12.09
N ILE A 187 5.08 -8.24 -12.22
CA ILE A 187 4.44 -7.47 -11.16
C ILE A 187 2.97 -7.28 -11.52
N HIS A 188 2.09 -7.68 -10.61
CA HIS A 188 0.65 -7.47 -10.76
C HIS A 188 0.25 -6.21 -9.99
N GLY A 189 -0.27 -5.22 -10.72
CA GLY A 189 -0.78 -3.99 -10.12
C GLY A 189 -2.15 -4.21 -9.46
N SER A 190 -2.48 -3.38 -8.47
CA SER A 190 -3.78 -3.42 -7.78
C SER A 190 -4.99 -3.12 -8.69
N ASP A 191 -4.75 -2.62 -9.88
CA ASP A 191 -5.74 -2.31 -10.93
C ASP A 191 -5.85 -3.40 -12.01
N GLY A 192 -5.19 -4.56 -11.77
CA GLY A 192 -5.18 -5.69 -12.70
C GLY A 192 -4.16 -5.57 -13.83
N ARG A 193 -3.44 -4.44 -13.96
CA ARG A 193 -2.38 -4.31 -14.94
C ARG A 193 -1.14 -5.09 -14.53
N GLN A 194 -0.50 -5.69 -15.51
CA GLN A 194 0.75 -6.42 -15.33
C GLN A 194 1.89 -5.64 -15.97
N ARG A 195 3.06 -5.63 -15.32
CA ARG A 195 4.31 -5.13 -15.89
C ARG A 195 5.45 -6.09 -15.58
N THR A 196 6.44 -6.10 -16.43
CA THR A 196 7.66 -6.90 -16.23
C THR A 196 8.77 -6.00 -15.73
N LEU A 197 9.38 -6.43 -14.64
CA LEU A 197 10.56 -5.81 -14.04
C LEU A 197 11.80 -6.57 -14.51
N ALA A 198 12.74 -5.87 -15.15
CA ALA A 198 14.05 -6.42 -15.46
C ALA A 198 15.00 -6.18 -14.29
N LEU A 199 15.58 -7.25 -13.75
CA LEU A 199 16.57 -7.20 -12.68
C LEU A 199 17.98 -7.08 -13.26
N ILE A 200 18.84 -6.31 -12.59
CA ILE A 200 20.27 -6.41 -12.84
C ILE A 200 20.78 -7.76 -12.30
N GLU A 201 21.92 -8.22 -12.80
CA GLU A 201 22.46 -9.54 -12.47
C GLU A 201 22.68 -9.76 -10.96
N GLU A 202 23.19 -8.74 -10.26
CA GLU A 202 23.42 -8.79 -8.82
C GLU A 202 22.10 -8.99 -8.05
N ASP A 203 21.04 -8.29 -8.44
CA ASP A 203 19.75 -8.37 -7.76
C ASP A 203 19.03 -9.68 -8.07
N GLN A 204 19.16 -10.20 -9.29
CA GLN A 204 18.68 -11.53 -9.64
C GLN A 204 19.41 -12.60 -8.83
N ARG A 205 20.74 -12.49 -8.65
CA ARG A 205 21.50 -13.42 -7.80
C ARG A 205 21.01 -13.39 -6.38
N LYS A 206 20.77 -12.24 -5.76
CA LYS A 206 20.18 -12.13 -4.41
C LYS A 206 18.81 -12.78 -4.32
N ALA A 207 17.96 -12.59 -5.34
CA ALA A 207 16.65 -13.24 -5.41
C ALA A 207 16.77 -14.77 -5.44
N TYR A 208 17.69 -15.30 -6.25
CA TYR A 208 17.95 -16.73 -6.35
C TYR A 208 18.58 -17.29 -5.05
N GLU A 209 19.55 -16.60 -4.46
CA GLU A 209 20.15 -16.96 -3.17
C GLU A 209 19.10 -17.06 -2.06
N TYR A 210 18.19 -16.08 -1.99
CA TYR A 210 17.07 -16.14 -1.04
C TYR A 210 16.21 -17.39 -1.27
N TRP A 211 15.80 -17.65 -2.51
CA TRP A 211 14.99 -18.83 -2.82
C TRP A 211 15.73 -20.14 -2.53
N ALA A 212 17.00 -20.24 -2.90
CA ALA A 212 17.81 -21.45 -2.74
C ALA A 212 18.12 -21.78 -1.26
N MET A 213 18.24 -20.77 -0.39
CA MET A 213 18.50 -20.97 1.04
C MET A 213 17.30 -21.51 1.81
N ILE A 214 16.08 -21.42 1.27
CA ILE A 214 14.89 -21.97 1.90
C ILE A 214 14.97 -23.50 1.87
N PRO A 215 14.77 -24.22 3.01
CA PRO A 215 14.77 -25.67 3.04
C PRO A 215 13.79 -26.26 2.02
N GLU A 216 14.21 -27.30 1.31
CA GLU A 216 13.47 -27.89 0.18
C GLU A 216 12.02 -28.25 0.55
N ALA A 217 11.81 -28.79 1.76
CA ALA A 217 10.49 -29.20 2.24
C ALA A 217 9.45 -28.07 2.29
N VAL A 218 9.90 -26.80 2.37
CA VAL A 218 9.04 -25.61 2.48
C VAL A 218 9.39 -24.56 1.43
N ARG A 219 10.24 -24.91 0.46
CA ARG A 219 10.68 -24.00 -0.61
C ARG A 219 9.55 -23.79 -1.62
N PRO A 220 9.25 -22.54 -2.01
CA PRO A 220 8.31 -22.26 -3.10
C PRO A 220 8.71 -22.98 -4.39
N ARG A 221 7.76 -23.67 -5.00
CA ARG A 221 7.99 -24.48 -6.21
C ARG A 221 8.08 -23.58 -7.44
N LEU A 222 9.06 -23.83 -8.30
CA LEU A 222 9.25 -23.07 -9.54
C LEU A 222 8.02 -23.22 -10.45
N HIS A 223 7.69 -22.14 -11.16
CA HIS A 223 6.59 -22.08 -12.12
C HIS A 223 5.20 -22.36 -11.54
N THR A 224 5.01 -22.14 -10.24
CA THR A 224 3.72 -22.28 -9.55
C THR A 224 3.26 -20.93 -9.00
N LYS A 225 2.04 -20.88 -8.48
CA LYS A 225 1.51 -19.72 -7.75
C LYS A 225 1.96 -19.66 -6.30
N ASP A 226 2.92 -20.48 -5.91
CA ASP A 226 3.51 -20.37 -4.57
C ASP A 226 4.04 -18.95 -4.36
N PRO A 227 3.87 -18.36 -3.17
CA PRO A 227 4.39 -17.01 -2.90
C PRO A 227 5.91 -17.01 -2.93
N PHE A 228 6.52 -16.05 -3.63
CA PHE A 228 7.97 -15.91 -3.65
C PHE A 228 8.53 -15.53 -2.27
N LEU A 229 7.87 -14.58 -1.59
CA LEU A 229 8.24 -14.16 -0.25
C LEU A 229 7.38 -14.87 0.81
N ILE A 230 8.03 -15.70 1.61
CA ILE A 230 7.36 -16.53 2.60
C ILE A 230 7.54 -16.02 4.03
N ALA A 231 6.54 -16.29 4.87
CA ALA A 231 6.52 -15.93 6.27
C ALA A 231 7.55 -16.80 7.06
N PHE A 232 8.09 -16.22 8.14
CA PHE A 232 9.05 -16.90 9.01
C PHE A 232 8.52 -16.94 10.45
N ASP A 233 8.59 -18.11 11.08
CA ASP A 233 8.25 -18.34 12.48
C ASP A 233 9.50 -18.15 13.34
N PHE A 234 9.53 -17.05 14.07
CA PHE A 234 10.65 -16.71 14.97
C PHE A 234 10.75 -17.67 16.18
N THR A 235 9.65 -18.29 16.58
CA THR A 235 9.62 -19.22 17.70
C THR A 235 10.21 -20.57 17.31
N ARG A 236 9.76 -21.08 16.17
CA ARG A 236 10.23 -22.38 15.62
C ARG A 236 11.49 -22.24 14.78
N ARG A 237 11.88 -21.00 14.42
CA ARG A 237 13.02 -20.67 13.55
C ARG A 237 12.98 -21.38 12.21
N THR A 238 11.80 -21.43 11.61
CA THR A 238 11.56 -22.05 10.32
C THR A 238 10.60 -21.21 9.49
N TYR A 239 10.54 -21.50 8.21
CA TYR A 239 9.54 -20.89 7.34
C TYR A 239 8.18 -21.53 7.58
N HIS A 240 7.11 -20.72 7.48
CA HIS A 240 5.73 -21.17 7.66
C HIS A 240 5.23 -21.96 6.45
N TRP A 241 4.57 -23.07 6.72
CA TRP A 241 3.78 -23.84 5.77
C TRP A 241 2.29 -23.70 6.07
N SER A 242 1.47 -23.50 5.04
CA SER A 242 0.01 -23.58 5.15
C SER A 242 -0.45 -24.97 4.74
N TYR A 243 -1.00 -25.70 5.69
CA TYR A 243 -1.54 -27.04 5.41
C TYR A 243 -2.88 -26.98 4.68
N GLU A 244 -3.62 -25.86 4.80
CA GLU A 244 -4.89 -25.64 4.11
C GLU A 244 -4.67 -25.39 2.61
N ASP A 245 -3.61 -24.65 2.26
CA ASP A 245 -3.27 -24.31 0.87
C ASP A 245 -2.25 -25.27 0.25
N GLU A 246 -1.70 -26.23 1.03
CA GLU A 246 -0.59 -27.11 0.64
C GLU A 246 0.59 -26.34 0.01
N ALA A 247 0.90 -25.18 0.56
CA ALA A 247 1.89 -24.24 0.04
C ALA A 247 2.63 -23.50 1.16
N PRO A 248 3.80 -22.92 0.87
CA PRO A 248 4.45 -21.98 1.78
C PRO A 248 3.53 -20.79 2.11
N LYS A 249 3.50 -20.39 3.37
CA LYS A 249 2.65 -19.26 3.78
C LYS A 249 3.24 -17.93 3.32
N GLN A 250 2.45 -17.13 2.62
CA GLN A 250 2.82 -15.83 2.11
C GLN A 250 3.22 -14.85 3.23
N LEU A 251 4.25 -14.02 2.99
CA LEU A 251 4.58 -12.86 3.83
C LEU A 251 3.46 -11.81 3.70
N THR A 252 2.96 -11.32 4.83
CA THR A 252 1.89 -10.31 4.83
C THR A 252 2.43 -8.89 4.76
N GLU A 253 1.62 -7.94 4.24
CA GLU A 253 1.98 -6.52 4.24
C GLU A 253 2.27 -6.00 5.67
N ILE A 254 1.53 -6.47 6.67
CA ILE A 254 1.73 -6.08 8.08
C ILE A 254 3.11 -6.55 8.58
N ALA A 255 3.49 -7.79 8.26
CA ALA A 255 4.81 -8.30 8.63
C ALA A 255 5.93 -7.56 7.91
N LEU A 256 5.73 -7.22 6.62
CA LEU A 256 6.65 -6.42 5.84
C LEU A 256 6.79 -4.99 6.41
N GLN A 257 5.69 -4.33 6.76
CA GLN A 257 5.71 -3.02 7.41
C GLN A 257 6.43 -3.06 8.76
N LYS A 258 6.21 -4.12 9.56
CA LYS A 258 6.90 -4.30 10.84
C LYS A 258 8.41 -4.47 10.62
N MET A 259 8.82 -5.27 9.64
CA MET A 259 10.23 -5.45 9.27
C MET A 259 10.88 -4.11 8.90
N ILE A 260 10.25 -3.33 8.00
CA ILE A 260 10.75 -2.01 7.59
C ILE A 260 10.92 -1.09 8.82
N ARG A 261 9.91 -1.04 9.68
CA ARG A 261 9.97 -0.20 10.91
C ARG A 261 11.14 -0.61 11.80
N THR A 262 11.31 -1.91 12.05
CA THR A 262 12.41 -2.42 12.87
C THR A 262 13.77 -2.05 12.28
N GLU A 263 13.96 -2.18 10.97
CA GLU A 263 15.24 -1.84 10.33
C GLU A 263 15.48 -0.31 10.34
N VAL A 264 14.44 0.51 10.16
CA VAL A 264 14.53 1.98 10.28
C VAL A 264 14.91 2.39 11.72
N GLU A 265 14.30 1.77 12.72
CA GLU A 265 14.64 2.03 14.15
C GLU A 265 16.09 1.63 14.47
N ARG A 266 16.54 0.48 13.99
CA ARG A 266 17.95 0.03 14.17
C ARG A 266 18.96 0.98 13.54
N THR A 267 18.63 1.60 12.41
CA THR A 267 19.52 2.57 11.77
C THR A 267 19.62 3.89 12.52
N GLY A 268 18.75 4.17 13.49
CA GLY A 268 18.62 5.47 14.13
C GLY A 268 18.20 6.57 13.13
N LEU A 269 17.52 6.23 12.05
CA LEU A 269 16.95 7.19 11.12
C LEU A 269 15.73 7.88 11.74
N ARG A 270 15.30 9.00 11.13
CA ARG A 270 14.10 9.70 11.56
C ARG A 270 12.87 8.78 11.59
N LYS A 271 12.03 8.98 12.60
CA LYS A 271 10.78 8.22 12.74
C LYS A 271 9.83 8.49 11.55
N GLY A 272 9.02 7.49 11.20
CA GLY A 272 8.00 7.62 10.19
C GLY A 272 8.41 7.23 8.77
N ILE A 273 9.69 6.93 8.52
CA ILE A 273 10.11 6.38 7.22
C ILE A 273 9.38 5.06 6.98
N SER A 274 8.80 4.94 5.78
CA SER A 274 8.00 3.78 5.35
C SER A 274 8.27 3.46 3.88
N ALA A 275 7.71 2.37 3.38
CA ALA A 275 7.80 2.00 1.97
C ALA A 275 7.39 3.12 1.00
N GLN A 276 6.43 3.98 1.40
CA GLN A 276 6.02 5.12 0.57
C GLN A 276 7.15 6.14 0.38
N HIS A 277 7.98 6.35 1.40
CA HIS A 277 9.15 7.26 1.30
C HIS A 277 10.19 6.73 0.31
N PHE A 278 10.41 5.41 0.27
CA PHE A 278 11.31 4.78 -0.68
C PHE A 278 10.78 4.86 -2.11
N ARG A 279 9.49 4.63 -2.29
CA ARG A 279 8.81 4.77 -3.57
C ARG A 279 8.80 6.23 -4.07
N ASN A 280 8.55 7.21 -3.18
CA ASN A 280 8.63 8.63 -3.51
C ASN A 280 10.05 8.99 -3.97
N ARG A 281 11.08 8.52 -3.24
CA ARG A 281 12.49 8.69 -3.65
C ARG A 281 12.76 8.09 -5.04
N PHE A 282 12.33 6.85 -5.30
CA PHE A 282 12.50 6.21 -6.60
C PHE A 282 11.94 7.07 -7.73
N ILE A 283 10.69 7.51 -7.60
CA ILE A 283 10.02 8.32 -8.62
C ILE A 283 10.76 9.65 -8.84
N LEU A 284 11.08 10.38 -7.76
CA LEU A 284 11.81 11.64 -7.85
C LEU A 284 13.19 11.47 -8.46
N LYS A 285 13.93 10.43 -8.08
CA LYS A 285 15.27 10.13 -8.63
C LYS A 285 15.20 9.83 -10.12
N ARG A 286 14.23 9.03 -10.59
CA ARG A 286 14.03 8.74 -12.02
C ARG A 286 13.72 10.00 -12.83
N LEU A 287 12.87 10.88 -12.29
CA LEU A 287 12.55 12.16 -12.91
C LEU A 287 13.77 13.09 -12.96
N LEU A 288 14.56 13.18 -11.88
CA LEU A 288 15.80 13.96 -11.83
C LEU A 288 16.85 13.46 -12.83
N GLN A 289 16.86 12.15 -13.12
CA GLN A 289 17.73 11.54 -14.15
C GLN A 289 17.23 11.80 -15.59
N GLY A 290 16.16 12.58 -15.77
CA GLY A 290 15.62 12.93 -17.08
C GLY A 290 14.67 11.89 -17.68
N SER A 291 14.22 10.88 -16.90
CA SER A 291 13.23 9.92 -17.39
C SER A 291 11.90 10.61 -17.68
N LYS A 292 11.24 10.23 -18.77
CA LYS A 292 9.93 10.77 -19.13
C LYS A 292 8.88 10.39 -18.07
N SER A 293 8.01 11.34 -17.72
CA SER A 293 6.94 11.12 -16.70
C SER A 293 6.07 9.88 -16.98
N ALA A 294 5.71 9.63 -18.23
CA ALA A 294 4.94 8.45 -18.62
C ALA A 294 5.69 7.13 -18.37
N SER A 295 7.02 7.11 -18.63
CA SER A 295 7.87 5.94 -18.34
C SER A 295 7.96 5.68 -16.84
N VAL A 296 8.20 6.74 -16.05
CA VAL A 296 8.26 6.63 -14.58
C VAL A 296 6.92 6.21 -13.99
N GLN A 297 5.80 6.71 -14.53
CA GLN A 297 4.45 6.27 -14.16
C GLN A 297 4.28 4.77 -14.36
N GLN A 298 4.69 4.25 -15.51
CA GLN A 298 4.61 2.82 -15.84
C GLN A 298 5.55 2.00 -14.95
N GLU A 299 6.82 2.40 -14.81
CA GLU A 299 7.81 1.72 -13.96
C GLU A 299 7.31 1.63 -12.50
N ALA A 300 6.79 2.73 -11.98
CA ALA A 300 6.22 2.77 -10.63
C ALA A 300 4.83 2.12 -10.51
N GLY A 301 4.18 1.68 -11.60
CA GLY A 301 2.84 1.07 -11.55
C GLY A 301 1.76 2.03 -11.04
N LEU A 302 1.84 3.33 -11.39
CA LEU A 302 0.83 4.30 -11.03
C LEU A 302 -0.34 4.24 -12.02
N SER A 303 -1.55 4.07 -11.52
CA SER A 303 -2.76 3.85 -12.34
C SER A 303 -3.22 5.09 -13.11
N SER A 304 -2.84 6.29 -12.66
CA SER A 304 -3.28 7.55 -13.26
C SER A 304 -2.12 8.51 -13.45
N SER A 305 -2.12 9.23 -14.58
CA SER A 305 -1.18 10.33 -14.83
C SER A 305 -1.34 11.48 -13.81
N LEU A 306 -2.54 11.65 -13.27
CA LEU A 306 -2.78 12.64 -12.20
C LEU A 306 -1.93 12.34 -10.96
N SER A 307 -1.60 11.08 -10.70
CA SER A 307 -0.72 10.71 -9.60
C SER A 307 0.70 11.23 -9.78
N MET A 308 1.13 11.54 -11.02
CA MET A 308 2.44 12.12 -11.32
C MET A 308 2.52 13.61 -11.01
N ASN A 309 1.39 14.34 -11.01
CA ASN A 309 1.38 15.80 -10.85
C ASN A 309 2.10 16.23 -9.56
N ARG A 310 1.88 15.50 -8.48
CA ARG A 310 2.54 15.78 -7.19
C ARG A 310 4.06 15.71 -7.29
N TYR A 311 4.58 14.72 -7.99
CA TYR A 311 6.03 14.54 -8.17
C TYR A 311 6.62 15.59 -9.12
N LEU A 312 5.88 15.97 -10.16
CA LEU A 312 6.31 17.02 -11.08
C LEU A 312 6.35 18.40 -10.38
N LEU A 313 5.35 18.71 -9.55
CA LEU A 313 5.38 19.91 -8.71
C LEU A 313 6.58 19.89 -7.75
N THR A 314 6.80 18.76 -7.06
CA THR A 314 7.96 18.59 -6.19
C THR A 314 9.27 18.80 -6.93
N LEU A 315 9.42 18.22 -8.13
CA LEU A 315 10.63 18.34 -8.94
C LEU A 315 10.97 19.80 -9.26
N ASN A 316 9.96 20.62 -9.54
CA ASN A 316 10.13 22.06 -9.84
C ASN A 316 10.57 22.86 -8.63
N GLU A 317 10.15 22.46 -7.42
CA GLU A 317 10.43 23.15 -6.17
C GLU A 317 11.70 22.68 -5.45
N LEU A 318 12.29 21.54 -5.87
CA LEU A 318 13.50 21.03 -5.24
C LEU A 318 14.65 22.02 -5.29
N THR A 319 15.21 22.32 -4.11
CA THR A 319 16.48 23.07 -3.99
C THR A 319 17.66 22.25 -4.52
N ASN A 320 18.78 22.89 -4.82
CA ASN A 320 20.02 22.21 -5.24
C ASN A 320 20.46 21.16 -4.19
N GLN A 321 20.41 21.50 -2.93
CA GLN A 321 20.76 20.60 -1.83
C GLN A 321 19.85 19.34 -1.79
N GLN A 322 18.56 19.51 -2.01
CA GLN A 322 17.62 18.40 -2.08
C GLN A 322 17.83 17.52 -3.31
N ARG A 323 18.16 18.14 -4.46
CA ARG A 323 18.54 17.40 -5.70
C ARG A 323 19.78 16.56 -5.48
N GLU A 324 20.80 17.12 -4.83
CA GLU A 324 22.01 16.38 -4.44
C GLU A 324 21.70 15.23 -3.49
N ALA A 325 20.85 15.47 -2.46
CA ALA A 325 20.43 14.44 -1.51
C ALA A 325 19.66 13.27 -2.14
N LEU A 326 19.02 13.48 -3.30
CA LEU A 326 18.32 12.45 -4.07
C LEU A 326 19.21 11.78 -5.13
N SER A 327 20.30 12.41 -5.57
CA SER A 327 21.13 11.97 -6.69
C SER A 327 22.56 11.59 -6.30
N SER A 328 22.91 11.68 -5.04
CA SER A 328 24.27 11.43 -4.53
C SER A 328 24.71 9.99 -4.85
N THR A 329 25.51 9.85 -5.90
CA THR A 329 26.10 8.57 -6.36
C THR A 329 27.47 8.32 -5.70
N LYS A 330 27.78 9.00 -4.59
CA LYS A 330 29.07 8.80 -3.90
C LYS A 330 28.85 7.85 -2.69
N CYS A 331 29.20 6.58 -2.90
CA CYS A 331 29.79 5.73 -1.87
C CYS A 331 31.27 6.02 -1.78
#